data_91f83cd8ed0ba5c9bba680a3db69d478
#
_entry.id   91f83cd8ed0ba5c9bba680a3db69d478
#
_cell.length_a   1.000
_cell.length_b   1.000
_cell.length_c   1.000
_cell.angle_alpha   90.00
_cell.angle_beta   90.00
_cell.angle_gamma   90.00
#
_symmetry.space_group_name_H-M   'P 1'
#
loop_
_entity.id
_entity.type
_entity.pdbx_description
1 polymer ?
#
loop_
_entity_poly.entity_id
_entity_poly.type
_entity_poly.pdbx_seq_one_letter_code
_entity_poly.pdbx_strand_id
1 'polypeptide(L)'
;MRITEASWRLGISPRMLRYREALGLLPAFRARSTAGRHRQFDAAELDAVAFGLAIEQRYDISPVALAFGLRVLTDPAARAEVAELGRRIGRIRPLPAMAMDFEKERALRMLGTARRP
;
A
#
# COMPACT_ATOMS: atom_id res chain seq x y z
N MET A 1 -1.28 -26.54 -4.20
CA MET A 1 -2.15 -26.83 -5.34
C MET A 1 -1.75 -26.02 -6.56
N ARG A 2 -2.17 -26.44 -7.73
CA ARG A 2 -1.88 -25.69 -8.95
C ARG A 2 -2.85 -24.54 -9.12
N ILE A 3 -2.52 -23.68 -10.06
CA ILE A 3 -3.28 -22.45 -10.28
C ILE A 3 -4.77 -22.69 -10.56
N THR A 4 -5.10 -23.76 -11.28
CA THR A 4 -6.50 -24.07 -11.61
C THR A 4 -7.33 -24.28 -10.36
N GLU A 5 -6.81 -25.09 -9.46
CA GLU A 5 -7.51 -25.35 -8.21
C GLU A 5 -7.52 -24.12 -7.31
N ALA A 6 -6.39 -23.43 -7.24
CA ALA A 6 -6.29 -22.23 -6.41
C ALA A 6 -7.29 -21.16 -6.86
N SER A 7 -7.35 -20.90 -8.15
CA SER A 7 -8.27 -19.90 -8.67
C SER A 7 -9.72 -20.29 -8.47
N TRP A 8 -10.02 -21.60 -8.64
CA TRP A 8 -11.37 -22.07 -8.39
C TRP A 8 -11.78 -21.84 -6.94
N ARG A 9 -10.89 -22.15 -6.00
CA ARG A 9 -11.18 -21.96 -4.59
C ARG A 9 -11.36 -20.48 -4.23
N LEU A 10 -10.64 -19.60 -4.92
CA LEU A 10 -10.72 -18.18 -4.68
C LEU A 10 -11.86 -17.50 -5.43
N GLY A 11 -12.49 -18.21 -6.36
CA GLY A 11 -13.56 -17.63 -7.17
C GLY A 11 -13.08 -16.63 -8.19
N ILE A 12 -11.83 -16.73 -8.62
CA ILE A 12 -11.27 -15.86 -9.67
C ILE A 12 -10.68 -16.73 -10.77
N SER A 13 -10.42 -16.12 -11.92
CA SER A 13 -9.82 -16.86 -13.03
C SER A 13 -8.33 -17.08 -12.80
N PRO A 14 -7.76 -18.12 -13.41
CA PRO A 14 -6.30 -18.30 -13.38
C PRO A 14 -5.56 -17.07 -13.91
N ARG A 15 -6.12 -16.43 -14.93
CA ARG A 15 -5.54 -15.22 -15.48
C ARG A 15 -5.48 -14.10 -14.45
N MET A 16 -6.55 -13.93 -13.69
CA MET A 16 -6.60 -12.93 -12.64
C MET A 16 -5.59 -13.24 -11.55
N LEU A 17 -5.44 -14.51 -11.19
CA LEU A 17 -4.48 -14.90 -10.17
C LEU A 17 -3.05 -14.60 -10.61
N ARG A 18 -2.73 -14.87 -11.89
CA ARG A 18 -1.42 -14.51 -12.43
C ARG A 18 -1.20 -13.02 -12.44
N TYR A 19 -2.24 -12.28 -12.77
CA TYR A 19 -2.18 -10.82 -12.77
C TYR A 19 -1.88 -10.29 -11.38
N ARG A 20 -2.55 -10.84 -10.38
CA ARG A 20 -2.30 -10.45 -9.00
C ARG A 20 -0.89 -10.77 -8.57
N GLU A 21 -0.37 -11.91 -8.99
CA GLU A 21 1.01 -12.26 -8.70
C GLU A 21 1.99 -11.27 -9.34
N ALA A 22 1.72 -10.88 -10.57
CA ALA A 22 2.54 -9.89 -11.27
C ALA A 22 2.51 -8.54 -10.59
N LEU A 23 1.40 -8.20 -9.94
CA LEU A 23 1.28 -6.94 -9.19
C LEU A 23 1.93 -7.00 -7.82
N GLY A 24 2.43 -8.16 -7.41
CA GLY A 24 3.01 -8.30 -6.08
C GLY A 24 1.97 -8.48 -4.98
N LEU A 25 0.80 -8.98 -5.32
CA LEU A 25 -0.30 -9.15 -4.37
C LEU A 25 -0.39 -10.56 -3.81
N LEU A 26 0.63 -11.36 -4.04
CA LEU A 26 0.77 -12.66 -3.42
C LEU A 26 1.99 -12.62 -2.50
N PRO A 27 2.06 -13.53 -1.52
CA PRO A 27 3.27 -13.63 -0.72
C PRO A 27 4.48 -13.82 -1.60
N ALA A 28 5.62 -13.27 -1.19
CA ALA A 28 6.83 -13.35 -1.98
C ALA A 28 7.12 -14.81 -2.30
N PHE A 29 7.14 -15.11 -3.59
CA PHE A 29 7.39 -16.47 -4.03
C PHE A 29 8.87 -16.76 -3.86
N ARG A 30 9.15 -17.76 -3.07
CA ARG A 30 10.54 -18.15 -2.89
C ARG A 30 11.03 -18.73 -4.20
N ALA A 31 12.14 -18.21 -4.66
CA ALA A 31 12.73 -18.69 -5.90
C ALA A 31 12.83 -20.21 -5.84
N ARG A 32 12.22 -20.84 -6.81
CA ARG A 32 12.24 -22.29 -6.94
C ARG A 32 12.59 -22.63 -8.35
N SER A 33 13.23 -23.76 -8.51
CA SER A 33 13.55 -24.23 -9.82
C SER A 33 12.29 -24.47 -10.66
N THR A 34 11.18 -24.71 -10.01
CA THR A 34 9.93 -24.99 -10.67
C THR A 34 9.11 -23.75 -10.97
N ALA A 35 9.62 -22.60 -10.57
CA ALA A 35 8.90 -21.35 -10.78
C ALA A 35 8.52 -21.18 -12.23
N GLY A 36 7.29 -20.79 -12.47
CA GLY A 36 6.80 -20.53 -13.81
C GLY A 36 6.23 -21.72 -14.53
N ARG A 37 6.56 -22.93 -14.14
CA ARG A 37 6.06 -24.10 -14.84
C ARG A 37 4.92 -24.76 -14.09
N HIS A 38 5.18 -25.11 -12.87
CA HIS A 38 4.20 -25.79 -12.03
C HIS A 38 4.08 -25.05 -10.72
N ARG A 39 3.68 -23.79 -10.85
CA ARG A 39 3.48 -22.95 -9.71
C ARG A 39 2.51 -23.61 -8.74
N GLN A 40 2.96 -23.80 -7.51
CA GLN A 40 2.16 -24.37 -6.45
C GLN A 40 1.71 -23.28 -5.51
N PHE A 41 0.48 -23.40 -5.05
CA PHE A 41 -0.11 -22.45 -4.13
C PHE A 41 -0.46 -23.17 -2.85
N ASP A 42 -0.08 -22.62 -1.72
CA ASP A 42 -0.40 -23.23 -0.43
C ASP A 42 -1.55 -22.47 0.25
N ALA A 43 -1.98 -22.99 1.39
CA ALA A 43 -3.10 -22.41 2.10
C ALA A 43 -2.84 -20.98 2.53
N ALA A 44 -1.60 -20.67 2.94
CA ALA A 44 -1.26 -19.33 3.38
C ALA A 44 -1.35 -18.33 2.23
N GLU A 45 -0.95 -18.76 1.03
CA GLU A 45 -1.05 -17.90 -0.14
C GLU A 45 -2.52 -17.64 -0.50
N LEU A 46 -3.35 -18.67 -0.44
CA LEU A 46 -4.77 -18.50 -0.73
C LEU A 46 -5.42 -17.58 0.30
N ASP A 47 -5.07 -17.74 1.57
CA ASP A 47 -5.60 -16.86 2.61
C ASP A 47 -5.21 -15.41 2.36
N ALA A 48 -3.98 -15.18 1.95
CA ALA A 48 -3.51 -13.82 1.66
C ALA A 48 -4.26 -13.22 0.48
N VAL A 49 -4.46 -14.01 -0.58
CA VAL A 49 -5.20 -13.52 -1.74
C VAL A 49 -6.65 -13.24 -1.38
N ALA A 50 -7.27 -14.13 -0.62
CA ALA A 50 -8.64 -13.94 -0.18
C ALA A 50 -8.77 -12.66 0.66
N PHE A 51 -7.80 -12.40 1.51
CA PHE A 51 -7.78 -11.19 2.32
C PHE A 51 -7.67 -9.94 1.43
N GLY A 52 -6.79 -10.01 0.43
CA GLY A 52 -6.66 -8.90 -0.53
C GLY A 52 -7.94 -8.65 -1.31
N LEU A 53 -8.59 -9.73 -1.76
CA LEU A 53 -9.86 -9.59 -2.46
C LEU A 53 -10.92 -8.96 -1.57
N ALA A 54 -10.93 -9.31 -0.30
CA ALA A 54 -11.87 -8.73 0.66
C ALA A 54 -11.63 -7.24 0.85
N ILE A 55 -10.38 -6.82 0.90
CA ILE A 55 -10.05 -5.40 0.99
C ILE A 55 -10.56 -4.66 -0.24
N GLU A 56 -10.32 -5.21 -1.41
CA GLU A 56 -10.75 -4.58 -2.66
C GLU A 56 -12.27 -4.40 -2.69
N GLN A 57 -12.98 -5.41 -2.23
CA GLN A 57 -14.42 -5.36 -2.20
C GLN A 57 -14.93 -4.37 -1.16
N ARG A 58 -14.32 -4.40 0.01
CA ARG A 58 -14.73 -3.54 1.11
C ARG A 58 -14.53 -2.06 0.80
N TYR A 59 -13.45 -1.73 0.16
CA TYR A 59 -13.10 -0.33 -0.13
C TYR A 59 -13.36 0.05 -1.58
N ASP A 60 -13.91 -0.88 -2.38
CA ASP A 60 -14.24 -0.65 -3.77
C ASP A 60 -13.02 -0.15 -4.55
N ILE A 61 -11.95 -0.88 -4.45
CA ILE A 61 -10.70 -0.55 -5.15
C ILE A 61 -10.27 -1.70 -6.06
N SER A 62 -9.47 -1.35 -7.06
CA SER A 62 -8.94 -2.33 -8.00
C SER A 62 -7.69 -3.00 -7.42
N PRO A 63 -7.28 -4.14 -8.00
CA PRO A 63 -6.01 -4.75 -7.61
C PRO A 63 -4.82 -3.79 -7.78
N VAL A 64 -4.83 -2.97 -8.83
CA VAL A 64 -3.75 -2.00 -9.04
C VAL A 64 -3.72 -0.99 -7.90
N ALA A 65 -4.88 -0.52 -7.49
CA ALA A 65 -4.96 0.44 -6.38
C ALA A 65 -4.43 -0.20 -5.09
N LEU A 66 -4.79 -1.46 -4.84
CA LEU A 66 -4.29 -2.15 -3.66
C LEU A 66 -2.77 -2.33 -3.72
N ALA A 67 -2.25 -2.69 -4.88
CA ALA A 67 -0.81 -2.85 -5.06
C ALA A 67 -0.09 -1.51 -4.81
N PHE A 68 -0.65 -0.42 -5.29
CA PHE A 68 -0.07 0.89 -5.04
C PHE A 68 -0.15 1.25 -3.56
N GLY A 69 -1.24 0.88 -2.88
CA GLY A 69 -1.35 1.09 -1.44
C GLY A 69 -0.22 0.41 -0.68
N LEU A 70 0.10 -0.83 -1.06
CA LEU A 70 1.23 -1.54 -0.46
C LEU A 70 2.54 -0.82 -0.73
N ARG A 71 2.71 -0.31 -1.95
CA ARG A 71 3.91 0.42 -2.30
C ARG A 71 4.06 1.69 -1.46
N VAL A 72 2.97 2.39 -1.23
CA VAL A 72 2.99 3.58 -0.38
C VAL A 72 3.47 3.25 1.02
N LEU A 73 3.12 2.07 1.52
CA LEU A 73 3.55 1.64 2.85
C LEU A 73 5.01 1.20 2.91
N THR A 74 5.60 0.82 1.79
CA THR A 74 6.93 0.21 1.79
C THR A 74 8.00 1.00 1.05
N ASP A 75 7.60 1.94 0.21
CA ASP A 75 8.52 2.74 -0.60
C ASP A 75 8.50 4.18 -0.10
N PRO A 76 9.58 4.64 0.56
CA PRO A 76 9.60 5.99 1.11
C PRO A 76 9.36 7.08 0.07
N ALA A 77 9.84 6.89 -1.17
CA ALA A 77 9.64 7.89 -2.22
C ALA A 77 8.17 7.99 -2.60
N ALA A 78 7.51 6.85 -2.80
CA ALA A 78 6.09 6.84 -3.14
C ALA A 78 5.28 7.45 -2.00
N ARG A 79 5.61 7.08 -0.77
CA ARG A 79 4.93 7.63 0.41
C ARG A 79 5.07 9.14 0.46
N ALA A 80 6.27 9.63 0.23
CA ALA A 80 6.53 11.08 0.30
C ALA A 80 5.73 11.83 -0.75
N GLU A 81 5.66 11.29 -1.96
CA GLU A 81 4.93 11.94 -3.03
C GLU A 81 3.42 11.97 -2.78
N VAL A 82 2.86 10.85 -2.33
CA VAL A 82 1.44 10.81 -2.01
C VAL A 82 1.12 11.72 -0.83
N ALA A 83 1.99 11.72 0.18
CA ALA A 83 1.80 12.59 1.33
C ALA A 83 1.86 14.07 0.92
N GLU A 84 2.76 14.40 0.00
CA GLU A 84 2.84 15.78 -0.48
C GLU A 84 1.56 16.20 -1.20
N LEU A 85 1.01 15.30 -2.01
CA LEU A 85 -0.28 15.58 -2.62
C LEU A 85 -1.35 15.81 -1.56
N GLY A 86 -1.38 14.94 -0.55
CA GLY A 86 -2.35 15.07 0.54
C GLY A 86 -2.25 16.42 1.23
N ARG A 87 -1.04 16.91 1.43
CA ARG A 87 -0.84 18.23 2.05
C ARG A 87 -1.30 19.36 1.13
N ARG A 88 -0.98 19.25 -0.15
CA ARG A 88 -1.34 20.29 -1.11
C ARG A 88 -2.84 20.46 -1.27
N ILE A 89 -3.57 19.36 -1.16
CA ILE A 89 -5.03 19.42 -1.26
C ILE A 89 -5.69 19.55 0.10
N GLY A 90 -4.91 19.68 1.16
CA GLY A 90 -5.43 19.90 2.50
C GLY A 90 -6.08 18.70 3.14
N ARG A 91 -5.71 17.48 2.69
CA ARG A 91 -6.30 16.24 3.23
C ARG A 91 -5.49 15.62 4.35
N ILE A 92 -4.23 15.99 4.46
CA ILE A 92 -3.40 15.55 5.57
C ILE A 92 -2.65 16.74 6.14
N ARG A 93 -2.21 16.58 7.37
CA ARG A 93 -1.51 17.64 8.07
C ARG A 93 -0.10 17.82 7.53
N PRO A 94 0.50 19.00 7.76
CA PRO A 94 1.91 19.20 7.41
C PRO A 94 2.79 18.14 8.07
N LEU A 95 3.96 17.91 7.47
CA LEU A 95 4.93 16.99 8.05
C LEU A 95 5.28 17.43 9.47
N PRO A 96 5.59 16.46 10.36
CA PRO A 96 5.95 16.83 11.73
C PRO A 96 7.04 17.88 11.83
N ALA A 97 8.06 17.81 10.98
CA ALA A 97 9.12 18.80 10.99
C ALA A 97 8.58 20.20 10.68
N MET A 98 7.69 20.30 9.69
CA MET A 98 7.06 21.56 9.35
C MET A 98 6.14 22.03 10.46
N ALA A 99 5.40 21.10 11.05
CA ALA A 99 4.53 21.44 12.16
C ALA A 99 5.33 21.97 13.32
N MET A 100 6.47 21.35 13.62
CA MET A 100 7.35 21.84 14.67
C MET A 100 7.90 23.23 14.35
N ASP A 101 8.24 23.44 13.10
CA ASP A 101 8.72 24.75 12.69
C ASP A 101 7.64 25.82 12.85
N PHE A 102 6.42 25.48 12.48
CA PHE A 102 5.31 26.42 12.67
C PHE A 102 5.05 26.71 14.13
N GLU A 103 5.11 25.69 14.97
CA GLU A 103 4.94 25.87 16.41
C GLU A 103 6.07 26.72 16.97
N LYS A 104 7.28 26.47 16.52
CA LYS A 104 8.42 27.25 16.94
C LYS A 104 8.26 28.69 16.53
N GLU A 105 7.87 28.94 15.29
CA GLU A 105 7.62 30.28 14.82
C GLU A 105 6.53 30.96 15.60
N ARG A 106 5.47 30.23 15.93
CA ARG A 106 4.37 30.77 16.71
C ARG A 106 4.85 31.15 18.11
N ALA A 107 5.64 30.27 18.72
CA ALA A 107 6.19 30.54 20.03
C ALA A 107 7.08 31.77 19.99
N LEU A 108 7.93 31.86 18.99
CA LEU A 108 8.79 33.04 18.83
C LEU A 108 7.97 34.29 18.60
N ARG A 109 6.91 34.17 17.84
CA ARG A 109 6.03 35.31 17.59
C ARG A 109 5.33 35.75 18.85
N MET A 110 4.91 34.81 19.68
CA MET A 110 4.29 35.14 20.95
C MET A 110 5.27 35.82 21.89
N LEU A 111 6.48 35.29 21.94
CA LEU A 111 7.54 35.92 22.74
C LEU A 111 7.91 37.26 22.12
N GLY A 112 7.98 37.29 20.81
CA GLY A 112 8.28 38.51 20.09
C GLY A 112 7.21 39.56 20.25
N THR A 113 5.97 39.16 20.41
CA THR A 113 4.89 40.11 20.68
C THR A 113 5.08 40.76 22.02
N ALA A 114 5.62 40.03 22.99
CA ALA A 114 5.91 40.57 24.29
C ALA A 114 7.12 41.52 24.23
N ARG A 115 8.02 41.34 23.29
CA ARG A 115 9.22 42.14 23.18
C ARG A 115 9.16 43.11 22.02
N ARG A 116 8.41 42.75 21.02
CA ARG A 116 8.32 43.47 19.79
C ARG A 116 7.10 44.37 19.83
N PRO A 117 7.26 45.55 19.32
CA PRO A 117 6.11 46.44 19.25
C PRO A 117 5.02 45.89 18.36
#